data_f967c81e24d2f548b6d7063f390f8ce5
#
_entry.id   f967c81e24d2f548b6d7063f390f8ce5
#
_cell.length_a   1.000
_cell.length_b   1.000
_cell.length_c   1.000
_cell.angle_alpha   90.00
_cell.angle_beta   90.00
_cell.angle_gamma   90.00
#
_symmetry.space_group_name_H-M   'P 1'
#
loop_
_entity.id
_entity.type
_entity.pdbx_description
1 polymer ?
#
loop_
_entity_poly.entity_id
_entity_poly.type
_entity_poly.pdbx_seq_one_letter_code
_entity_poly.pdbx_strand_id
1 'polypeptide(L)'
;MLEQCLGSETQNNNEWQNSLTWTFAPKHIHAGTQTIQISTFLAVCIFNKGFIPILKILSVMGITIDPEARVITVRREVRIERSELRASEASKEARTARLHKRTSKNEHFEVEEGFLYRAGIAD
;
A
#
# COMPACT_ATOMS: atom_id res chain seq x y z
N MET A 1 -19.14 -1.71 -13.22
CA MET A 1 -18.35 -0.45 -13.20
C MET A 1 -17.67 -0.14 -11.88
N LEU A 2 -18.07 -0.69 -10.76
CA LEU A 2 -17.39 -0.51 -9.45
C LEU A 2 -16.13 -1.39 -9.25
N GLU A 3 -15.98 -2.45 -10.01
CA GLU A 3 -14.83 -3.36 -9.93
C GLU A 3 -13.55 -2.78 -10.54
N GLN A 4 -13.64 -1.81 -11.44
CA GLN A 4 -12.48 -1.16 -12.04
C GLN A 4 -11.76 -0.18 -11.09
N CYS A 5 -12.43 0.34 -10.07
CA CYS A 5 -11.81 1.22 -9.08
C CYS A 5 -11.03 0.50 -7.98
N LEU A 6 -11.27 -0.79 -7.77
CA LEU A 6 -10.49 -1.65 -6.88
C LEU A 6 -9.17 -2.12 -7.52
N GLY A 7 -9.05 -2.01 -8.84
CA GLY A 7 -7.91 -2.50 -9.60
C GLY A 7 -6.64 -1.66 -9.52
N SER A 8 -6.70 -0.37 -9.14
CA SER A 8 -5.52 0.49 -9.16
C SER A 8 -4.53 0.19 -8.03
N GLU A 9 -5.02 -0.13 -6.83
CA GLU A 9 -4.14 -0.52 -5.71
C GLU A 9 -3.53 -1.91 -5.92
N THR A 10 -4.30 -2.86 -6.43
CA THR A 10 -3.82 -4.19 -6.77
C THR A 10 -2.81 -4.18 -7.92
N GLN A 11 -2.95 -3.28 -8.89
CA GLN A 11 -2.01 -3.14 -10.00
C GLN A 11 -0.66 -2.61 -9.53
N ASN A 12 -0.62 -1.57 -8.70
CA ASN A 12 0.62 -1.06 -8.11
C ASN A 12 1.35 -2.12 -7.29
N ASN A 13 0.63 -2.93 -6.53
CA ASN A 13 1.20 -4.02 -5.76
C ASN A 13 1.81 -5.09 -6.67
N ASN A 14 1.14 -5.45 -7.76
CA ASN A 14 1.66 -6.40 -8.75
C ASN A 14 2.90 -5.86 -9.48
N GLU A 15 2.91 -4.58 -9.83
CA GLU A 15 4.05 -3.92 -10.45
C GLU A 15 5.28 -3.92 -9.53
N TRP A 16 5.07 -3.62 -8.25
CA TRP A 16 6.15 -3.65 -7.27
C TRP A 16 6.69 -5.06 -7.04
N GLN A 17 5.82 -6.06 -6.91
CA GLN A 17 6.22 -7.46 -6.78
C GLN A 17 6.99 -7.94 -8.02
N ASN A 18 6.51 -7.59 -9.20
CA ASN A 18 7.20 -7.89 -10.46
C ASN A 18 8.57 -7.20 -10.51
N SER A 19 8.67 -5.95 -10.10
CA SER A 19 9.93 -5.22 -10.01
C SER A 19 10.94 -5.92 -9.11
N LEU A 20 10.51 -6.42 -7.94
CA LEU A 20 11.35 -7.21 -7.05
C LEU A 20 11.83 -8.50 -7.70
N THR A 21 10.95 -9.24 -8.36
CA THR A 21 11.30 -10.47 -9.06
C THR A 21 12.39 -10.21 -10.11
N TRP A 22 12.25 -9.14 -10.88
CA TRP A 22 13.24 -8.76 -11.90
C TRP A 22 14.51 -8.13 -11.34
N THR A 23 14.51 -7.70 -10.10
CA THR A 23 15.73 -7.30 -9.39
C THR A 23 16.58 -8.52 -9.06
N PHE A 24 15.98 -9.65 -8.67
CA PHE A 24 16.68 -10.90 -8.38
C PHE A 24 17.05 -11.70 -9.63
N ALA A 25 16.20 -11.67 -10.65
CA ALA A 25 16.42 -12.36 -11.93
C ALA A 25 16.21 -11.39 -13.09
N PRO A 26 17.21 -10.54 -13.43
CA PRO A 26 17.09 -9.55 -14.49
C PRO A 26 16.72 -10.18 -15.83
N LYS A 27 15.79 -9.57 -16.56
CA LYS A 27 15.25 -10.07 -17.85
C LYS A 27 16.31 -10.26 -18.94
N HIS A 28 17.39 -9.49 -18.87
CA HIS A 28 18.49 -9.56 -19.86
C HIS A 28 19.48 -10.70 -19.59
N ILE A 29 19.35 -11.36 -18.44
CA ILE A 29 20.15 -12.55 -18.09
C ILE A 29 19.26 -13.76 -18.28
N HIS A 30 19.69 -14.71 -19.09
CA HIS A 30 19.00 -15.98 -19.25
C HIS A 30 19.04 -16.76 -17.95
N ALA A 31 17.96 -16.67 -17.18
CA ALA A 31 17.77 -17.44 -15.96
C ALA A 31 16.91 -18.66 -16.26
N GLY A 32 17.32 -19.82 -15.76
CA GLY A 32 16.51 -21.03 -15.83
C GLY A 32 15.19 -20.89 -15.05
N THR A 33 14.22 -21.72 -15.38
CA THR A 33 12.88 -21.71 -14.74
C THR A 33 12.95 -21.77 -13.21
N GLN A 34 13.87 -22.57 -12.67
CA GLN A 34 14.06 -22.68 -11.22
C GLN A 34 14.54 -21.36 -10.59
N THR A 35 15.45 -20.64 -11.24
CA THR A 35 15.95 -19.35 -10.77
C THR A 35 14.83 -18.33 -10.73
N ILE A 36 13.96 -18.29 -11.75
CA ILE A 36 12.80 -17.39 -11.80
C ILE A 36 11.80 -17.75 -10.70
N GLN A 37 11.54 -19.02 -10.46
CA GLN A 37 10.66 -19.46 -9.38
C GLN A 37 11.21 -19.05 -8.00
N ILE A 38 12.48 -19.28 -7.73
CA ILE A 38 13.12 -18.86 -6.47
C ILE A 38 13.04 -17.34 -6.31
N SER A 39 13.34 -16.59 -7.35
CA SER A 39 13.27 -15.13 -7.35
C SER A 39 11.85 -14.63 -7.05
N THR A 40 10.84 -15.28 -7.62
CA THR A 40 9.44 -14.96 -7.36
C THR A 40 9.05 -15.26 -5.91
N PHE A 41 9.46 -16.41 -5.37
CA PHE A 41 9.18 -16.74 -3.97
C PHE A 41 9.87 -15.77 -3.00
N LEU A 42 11.11 -15.38 -3.27
CA LEU A 42 11.80 -14.36 -2.47
C LEU A 42 11.11 -13.00 -2.55
N ALA A 43 10.69 -12.59 -3.74
CA ALA A 43 9.94 -11.37 -3.94
C ALA A 43 8.61 -11.36 -3.15
N VAL A 44 7.86 -12.46 -3.18
CA VAL A 44 6.62 -12.62 -2.40
C VAL A 44 6.89 -12.58 -0.89
N CYS A 45 7.95 -13.22 -0.43
CA CYS A 45 8.33 -13.18 0.99
C CYS A 45 8.65 -11.75 1.44
N ILE A 46 9.43 -11.01 0.65
CA ILE A 46 9.79 -9.62 0.95
C ILE A 46 8.56 -8.72 0.90
N PHE A 47 7.68 -8.93 -0.07
CA PHE A 47 6.45 -8.16 -0.21
C PHE A 47 5.54 -8.31 1.01
N ASN A 48 5.35 -9.54 1.50
CA ASN A 48 4.40 -9.83 2.57
C ASN A 48 4.97 -9.61 3.98
N LYS A 49 6.25 -9.87 4.19
CA LYS A 49 6.86 -9.93 5.54
C LYS A 49 8.21 -9.22 5.65
N GLY A 50 8.59 -8.45 4.63
CA GLY A 50 9.89 -7.77 4.62
C GLY A 50 11.09 -8.70 4.49
N PHE A 51 12.25 -8.28 4.98
CA PHE A 51 13.51 -9.01 4.82
C PHE A 51 13.78 -10.07 5.89
N ILE A 52 13.02 -10.11 6.99
CA ILE A 52 13.20 -11.08 8.08
C ILE A 52 13.14 -12.53 7.57
N PRO A 53 12.19 -12.93 6.71
CA PRO A 53 12.16 -14.28 6.17
C PRO A 53 13.42 -14.65 5.39
N ILE A 54 14.03 -13.70 4.69
CA ILE A 54 15.27 -13.92 3.94
C ILE A 54 16.41 -14.30 4.87
N LEU A 55 16.54 -13.59 6.01
CA LEU A 55 17.56 -13.92 7.02
C LEU A 55 17.34 -15.32 7.60
N LYS A 56 16.09 -15.74 7.78
CA LYS A 56 15.76 -17.11 8.23
C LYS A 56 16.17 -18.17 7.20
N ILE A 57 15.91 -17.92 5.92
CA ILE A 57 16.31 -18.82 4.83
C ILE A 57 17.83 -18.97 4.80
N LEU A 58 18.57 -17.85 4.86
CA LEU A 58 20.03 -17.87 4.90
C LEU A 58 20.56 -18.65 6.11
N SER A 59 19.93 -18.49 7.28
CA SER A 59 20.29 -19.23 8.49
C SER A 59 20.08 -20.75 8.33
N VAL A 60 18.97 -21.16 7.69
CA VAL A 60 18.69 -22.59 7.39
C VAL A 60 19.70 -23.16 6.40
N MET A 61 20.19 -22.34 5.46
CA MET A 61 21.25 -22.72 4.52
C MET A 61 22.65 -22.81 5.17
N GLY A 62 22.77 -22.53 6.48
CA GLY A 62 24.04 -22.55 7.19
C GLY A 62 24.92 -21.32 6.96
N ILE A 63 24.36 -20.25 6.39
CA ILE A 63 25.05 -19.00 6.17
C ILE A 63 25.03 -18.18 7.46
N THR A 64 26.21 -17.82 7.94
CA THR A 64 26.36 -16.98 9.14
C THR A 64 25.91 -15.54 8.82
N ILE A 65 24.91 -15.06 9.55
CA ILE A 65 24.37 -13.72 9.37
C ILE A 65 25.05 -12.79 10.38
N ASP A 66 25.64 -11.73 9.86
CA ASP A 66 26.24 -10.68 10.68
C ASP A 66 25.15 -10.03 11.58
N PRO A 67 25.44 -9.80 12.88
CA PRO A 67 24.55 -9.06 13.77
C PRO A 67 24.10 -7.69 13.23
N GLU A 68 24.98 -6.99 12.54
CA GLU A 68 24.64 -5.69 11.89
C GLU A 68 23.55 -5.85 10.83
N ALA A 69 23.62 -6.89 10.01
CA ALA A 69 22.60 -7.18 8.99
C ALA A 69 21.21 -7.37 9.62
N ARG A 70 21.14 -8.03 10.78
CA ARG A 70 19.89 -8.17 11.55
C ARG A 70 19.37 -6.84 12.05
N VAL A 71 20.23 -6.00 12.61
CA VAL A 71 19.87 -4.68 13.13
C VAL A 71 19.37 -3.78 12.01
N ILE A 72 20.06 -3.76 10.87
CA ILE A 72 19.66 -2.97 9.70
C ILE A 72 18.29 -3.41 9.19
N THR A 73 18.05 -4.73 9.10
CA THR A 73 16.77 -5.29 8.66
C THR A 73 15.62 -4.89 9.58
N VAL A 74 15.79 -5.07 10.88
CA VAL A 74 14.78 -4.69 11.89
C VAL A 74 14.49 -3.18 11.85
N ARG A 75 15.53 -2.34 11.76
CA ARG A 75 15.35 -0.87 11.65
C ARG A 75 14.58 -0.49 10.39
N ARG A 76 14.83 -1.17 9.28
CA ARG A 76 14.13 -0.92 8.01
C ARG A 76 12.65 -1.28 8.13
N GLU A 77 12.31 -2.40 8.73
CA GLU A 77 10.93 -2.82 8.92
C GLU A 77 10.17 -1.88 9.86
N VAL A 78 10.73 -1.51 11.00
CA VAL A 78 10.14 -0.53 11.90
C VAL A 78 9.90 0.82 11.20
N ARG A 79 10.79 1.22 10.28
CA ARG A 79 10.61 2.45 9.49
C ARG A 79 9.45 2.32 8.52
N ILE A 80 9.30 1.17 7.85
CA ILE A 80 8.20 0.89 6.92
C ILE A 80 6.87 0.89 7.67
N GLU A 81 6.76 0.15 8.77
CA GLU A 81 5.55 0.11 9.62
C GLU A 81 5.13 1.50 10.09
N ARG A 82 6.07 2.32 10.56
CA ARG A 82 5.80 3.71 10.95
C ARG A 82 5.32 4.57 9.79
N SER A 83 5.90 4.37 8.60
CA SER A 83 5.49 5.07 7.39
C SER A 83 4.07 4.71 6.97
N GLU A 84 3.73 3.42 7.00
CA GLU A 84 2.39 2.92 6.68
C GLU A 84 1.34 3.41 7.69
N LEU A 85 1.68 3.42 8.98
CA LEU A 85 0.81 3.93 10.02
C LEU A 85 0.48 5.41 9.80
N ARG A 86 1.49 6.24 9.53
CA ARG A 86 1.32 7.67 9.21
C ARG A 86 0.48 7.89 7.96
N ALA A 87 0.72 7.11 6.90
CA ALA A 87 -0.06 7.18 5.67
C ALA A 87 -1.53 6.81 5.90
N SER A 88 -1.79 5.79 6.71
CA SER A 88 -3.14 5.36 7.11
C SER A 88 -3.86 6.43 7.94
N GLU A 89 -3.19 7.06 8.89
CA GLU A 89 -3.75 8.16 9.70
C GLU A 89 -4.06 9.38 8.85
N ALA A 90 -3.12 9.83 8.02
CA ALA A 90 -3.32 10.94 7.10
C ALA A 90 -4.48 10.69 6.11
N SER A 91 -4.65 9.46 5.65
CA SER A 91 -5.78 9.05 4.80
C SER A 91 -7.12 9.13 5.53
N LYS A 92 -7.18 8.74 6.81
CA LYS A 92 -8.39 8.85 7.65
C LYS A 92 -8.78 10.30 7.89
N GLU A 93 -7.83 11.16 8.23
CA GLU A 93 -8.06 12.60 8.41
C GLU A 93 -8.54 13.27 7.13
N ALA A 94 -7.93 12.97 5.99
CA ALA A 94 -8.37 13.47 4.70
C ALA A 94 -9.79 13.02 4.34
N ARG A 95 -10.15 11.79 4.69
CA ARG A 95 -11.50 11.25 4.49
C ARG A 95 -12.53 11.96 5.37
N THR A 96 -12.23 12.15 6.65
CA THR A 96 -13.12 12.86 7.59
C THR A 96 -13.29 14.33 7.19
N ALA A 97 -12.23 15.01 6.76
CA ALA A 97 -12.28 16.38 6.26
C ALA A 97 -13.18 16.51 5.00
N ARG A 98 -13.10 15.55 4.06
CA ARG A 98 -13.98 15.52 2.88
C ARG A 98 -15.44 15.29 3.24
N LEU A 99 -15.72 14.39 4.20
CA LEU A 99 -17.08 14.15 4.69
C LEU A 99 -17.66 15.42 5.35
N HIS A 100 -16.88 16.07 6.22
CA HIS A 100 -17.31 17.30 6.89
C HIS A 100 -17.60 18.42 5.89
N LYS A 101 -16.75 18.61 4.88
CA LYS A 101 -16.97 19.58 3.80
C LYS A 101 -18.23 19.30 3.00
N ARG A 102 -18.56 18.01 2.78
CA ARG A 102 -19.75 17.59 2.05
C ARG A 102 -21.03 17.85 2.85
N THR A 103 -21.02 17.55 4.16
CA THR A 103 -22.15 17.81 5.07
C THR A 103 -22.44 19.31 5.17
N SER A 104 -21.43 20.12 5.41
CA SER A 104 -21.62 21.59 5.51
C SER A 104 -22.16 22.18 4.20
N LYS A 105 -21.77 21.62 3.06
CA LYS A 105 -22.27 22.04 1.76
C LYS A 105 -23.75 21.67 1.55
N ASN A 106 -24.15 20.48 1.98
CA ASN A 106 -25.54 20.05 1.92
C ASN A 106 -26.42 20.88 2.85
N GLU A 107 -25.98 21.16 4.07
CA GLU A 107 -26.69 22.04 5.01
C GLU A 107 -26.90 23.45 4.43
N HIS A 108 -25.91 23.98 3.72
CA HIS A 108 -26.04 25.30 3.05
C HIS A 108 -27.09 25.25 1.94
N PHE A 109 -27.12 24.18 1.13
CA PHE A 109 -28.13 24.03 0.08
C PHE A 109 -29.55 23.85 0.64
N GLU A 110 -29.72 23.09 1.71
CA GLU A 110 -31.02 22.90 2.38
C GLU A 110 -31.57 24.22 2.94
N VAL A 111 -30.70 25.09 3.46
CA VAL A 111 -31.06 26.41 3.95
C VAL A 111 -31.48 27.33 2.78
N GLU A 112 -30.74 27.32 1.66
CA GLU A 112 -31.07 28.13 0.47
C GLU A 112 -32.37 27.65 -0.18
N GLU A 113 -32.57 26.34 -0.35
CA GLU A 113 -33.82 25.81 -0.90
C GLU A 113 -35.01 26.10 0.02
N GLY A 114 -34.84 26.00 1.33
CA GLY A 114 -35.88 26.36 2.31
C GLY A 114 -36.29 27.82 2.23
N PHE A 115 -35.41 28.74 1.84
CA PHE A 115 -35.70 30.16 1.60
C PHE A 115 -36.46 30.38 0.29
N LEU A 116 -36.11 29.66 -0.77
CA LEU A 116 -36.74 29.77 -2.09
C LEU A 116 -38.17 29.25 -2.12
N TYR A 117 -38.47 28.18 -1.39
CA TYR A 117 -39.80 27.59 -1.31
C TYR A 117 -40.78 28.39 -0.42
N ARG A 118 -40.30 29.24 0.48
CA ARG A 118 -41.14 30.05 1.36
C ARG A 118 -41.71 31.31 0.68
N ALA A 119 -41.17 31.72 -0.44
CA ALA A 119 -41.57 32.95 -1.12
C ALA A 119 -42.69 32.78 -2.17
N GLY A 120 -43.23 31.58 -2.38
CA GLY A 120 -44.11 31.30 -3.50
C GLY A 120 -45.49 30.75 -3.18
N ILE A 121 -45.92 30.62 -1.92
CA ILE A 121 -47.24 30.12 -1.58
C ILE A 121 -47.93 31.08 -0.60
N ALA A 122 -48.33 32.19 -1.10
CA ALA A 122 -49.37 33.04 -0.52
C ALA A 122 -50.14 33.67 -1.66
N ASP A 123 -51.31 33.13 -1.87
CA ASP A 123 -52.46 33.58 -2.66
C ASP A 123 -52.85 32.65 -3.79
#